data_2eff49969e4860d5eaaa02eb4923ef59
#
_entry.id   2eff49969e4860d5eaaa02eb4923ef59
#
_cell.length_a   1.000
_cell.length_b   1.000
_cell.length_c   1.000
_cell.angle_alpha   90.00
_cell.angle_beta   90.00
_cell.angle_gamma   90.00
#
_symmetry.space_group_name_H-M   'P 1'
#
loop_
_entity.id
_entity.type
_entity.pdbx_description
1 polymer ?
#
loop_
_entity_poly.entity_id
_entity_poly.type
_entity_poly.pdbx_seq_one_letter_code
_entity_poly.pdbx_strand_id
1 'polypeptide(L)'
;MAKAARNVASEQKPFCKRLLSLAGKYSIWEVWSDFINVFALAISNSVDKVRFDEREALYRRIMAKYDAKEREVFPLLAADVVSALEQNPEQDFLGSAYMELELGNDHAGQFFTPYDVCRLMAEVSVPGLVQQVIQDGYVTFNDCACGAGATLIAECHAAGKRLRLLGRNWQNCVLVTA
;
A
#
# COMPACT_ATOMS: atom_id res chain seq x y z
N MET A 1 11.54 -11.43 -29.19
CA MET A 1 12.27 -10.52 -28.31
C MET A 1 12.16 -11.07 -26.89
N ALA A 2 13.26 -11.43 -26.24
CA ALA A 2 13.25 -11.99 -24.89
C ALA A 2 12.83 -10.87 -23.92
N LYS A 3 11.70 -11.06 -23.18
CA LYS A 3 11.33 -10.22 -22.04
C LYS A 3 12.47 -10.31 -21.02
N ALA A 4 13.13 -9.21 -20.77
CA ALA A 4 14.12 -9.13 -19.70
C ALA A 4 13.40 -9.57 -18.40
N ALA A 5 13.88 -10.65 -17.78
CA ALA A 5 13.42 -11.07 -16.46
C ALA A 5 13.74 -9.93 -15.49
N ARG A 6 12.73 -9.12 -15.14
CA ARG A 6 12.84 -8.13 -14.06
C ARG A 6 13.15 -8.90 -12.79
N ASN A 7 14.16 -8.45 -12.09
CA ASN A 7 14.54 -8.98 -10.77
C ASN A 7 13.42 -8.63 -9.79
N VAL A 8 12.44 -9.51 -9.64
CA VAL A 8 11.39 -9.38 -8.62
C VAL A 8 12.09 -9.37 -7.28
N ALA A 9 11.88 -8.34 -6.47
CA ALA A 9 12.33 -8.37 -5.11
C ALA A 9 11.78 -9.65 -4.47
N SER A 10 12.61 -10.39 -3.76
CA SER A 10 12.26 -11.72 -3.24
C SER A 10 11.02 -11.75 -2.37
N GLU A 11 10.67 -10.59 -1.82
CA GLU A 11 9.58 -10.38 -0.85
C GLU A 11 8.18 -10.40 -1.47
N GLN A 12 8.01 -9.94 -2.73
CA GLN A 12 6.69 -9.94 -3.41
C GLN A 12 6.33 -11.28 -4.07
N LYS A 13 7.31 -12.17 -4.28
CA LYS A 13 7.08 -13.45 -4.99
C LYS A 13 5.98 -14.34 -4.40
N PRO A 14 5.93 -14.56 -3.07
CA PRO A 14 4.86 -15.37 -2.46
C PRO A 14 3.49 -14.75 -2.72
N PHE A 15 3.35 -13.45 -2.51
CA PHE A 15 2.12 -12.69 -2.73
C PHE A 15 1.66 -12.79 -4.18
N CYS A 16 2.52 -12.45 -5.15
CA CYS A 16 2.19 -12.52 -6.57
C CYS A 16 1.80 -13.94 -6.99
N LYS A 17 2.51 -14.97 -6.53
CA LYS A 17 2.18 -16.36 -6.81
C LYS A 17 0.80 -16.76 -6.28
N ARG A 18 0.46 -16.36 -5.05
CA ARG A 18 -0.86 -16.62 -4.46
C ARG A 18 -1.97 -15.91 -5.22
N LEU A 19 -1.78 -14.64 -5.56
CA LEU A 19 -2.76 -13.87 -6.32
C LEU A 19 -2.98 -14.50 -7.70
N LEU A 20 -1.91 -14.90 -8.39
CA LEU A 20 -1.97 -15.59 -9.67
C LEU A 20 -2.63 -16.98 -9.58
N SER A 21 -2.69 -17.62 -8.41
CA SER A 21 -3.38 -18.90 -8.25
C SER A 21 -4.89 -18.80 -8.45
N LEU A 22 -5.47 -17.60 -8.31
CA LEU A 22 -6.87 -17.31 -8.60
C LEU A 22 -7.09 -16.85 -10.05
N ALA A 23 -6.02 -16.56 -10.79
CA ALA A 23 -6.08 -16.17 -12.19
C ALA A 23 -6.52 -17.35 -13.08
N GLY A 24 -7.32 -17.05 -14.09
CA GLY A 24 -7.88 -18.06 -15.03
C GLY A 24 -9.38 -18.25 -14.81
N LYS A 25 -9.87 -18.29 -13.59
CA LYS A 25 -11.29 -18.17 -13.26
C LYS A 25 -11.72 -16.70 -13.18
N TYR A 26 -10.84 -15.86 -12.64
CA TYR A 26 -11.03 -14.40 -12.52
C TYR A 26 -9.91 -13.67 -13.27
N SER A 27 -10.15 -12.43 -13.69
CA SER A 27 -9.05 -11.59 -14.19
C SER A 27 -8.10 -11.22 -13.04
N ILE A 28 -6.82 -11.08 -13.32
CA ILE A 28 -5.81 -10.67 -12.31
C ILE A 28 -6.19 -9.32 -11.72
N TRP A 29 -6.66 -8.40 -12.56
CA TRP A 29 -7.09 -7.07 -12.13
C TRP A 29 -8.29 -7.12 -11.16
N GLU A 30 -9.26 -8.01 -11.41
CA GLU A 30 -10.40 -8.21 -10.52
C GLU A 30 -9.95 -8.75 -9.16
N VAL A 31 -9.12 -9.80 -9.14
CA VAL A 31 -8.59 -10.37 -7.89
C VAL A 31 -7.79 -9.35 -7.11
N TRP A 32 -6.97 -8.57 -7.80
CA TRP A 32 -6.21 -7.47 -7.19
C TRP A 32 -7.13 -6.44 -6.56
N SER A 33 -8.10 -5.92 -7.33
CA SER A 33 -9.05 -4.92 -6.85
C SER A 33 -9.87 -5.43 -5.66
N ASP A 34 -10.35 -6.67 -5.74
CA ASP A 34 -11.10 -7.31 -4.65
C ASP A 34 -10.22 -7.49 -3.40
N PHE A 35 -8.94 -7.89 -3.57
CA PHE A 35 -7.99 -8.00 -2.46
C PHE A 35 -7.76 -6.64 -1.77
N ILE A 36 -7.46 -5.59 -2.52
CA ILE A 36 -7.22 -4.26 -1.95
C ILE A 36 -8.45 -3.76 -1.19
N ASN A 37 -9.65 -3.93 -1.75
CA ASN A 37 -10.88 -3.55 -1.08
C ASN A 37 -11.12 -4.35 0.21
N VAL A 38 -11.03 -5.67 0.15
CA VAL A 38 -11.22 -6.56 1.31
C VAL A 38 -10.22 -6.25 2.42
N PHE A 39 -8.95 -6.03 2.07
CA PHE A 39 -7.88 -5.70 3.02
C PHE A 39 -8.13 -4.34 3.70
N ALA A 40 -8.46 -3.31 2.92
CA ALA A 40 -8.81 -2.00 3.46
C ALA A 40 -10.05 -2.02 4.35
N LEU A 41 -11.11 -2.75 3.94
CA LEU A 41 -12.34 -2.92 4.72
C LEU A 41 -12.08 -3.64 6.04
N ALA A 42 -11.27 -4.71 6.03
CA ALA A 42 -10.91 -5.46 7.24
C ALA A 42 -10.17 -4.57 8.25
N ILE A 43 -9.18 -3.79 7.80
CA ILE A 43 -8.45 -2.84 8.64
C ILE A 43 -9.40 -1.78 9.19
N SER A 44 -10.19 -1.13 8.32
CA SER A 44 -11.13 -0.07 8.72
C SER A 44 -12.15 -0.57 9.73
N ASN A 45 -12.69 -1.78 9.54
CA ASN A 45 -13.66 -2.38 10.45
C ASN A 45 -13.08 -2.75 11.82
N SER A 46 -11.75 -2.91 11.91
CA SER A 46 -11.10 -3.18 13.20
C SER A 46 -11.04 -1.93 14.09
N VAL A 47 -10.89 -0.74 13.51
CA VAL A 47 -10.62 0.52 14.23
C VAL A 47 -11.80 1.48 14.27
N ASP A 48 -12.62 1.55 13.22
CA ASP A 48 -13.77 2.45 13.13
C ASP A 48 -15.08 1.68 13.06
N LYS A 49 -15.98 1.97 14.00
CA LYS A 49 -17.30 1.30 14.11
C LYS A 49 -18.45 2.13 13.50
N VAL A 50 -18.25 3.39 13.19
CA VAL A 50 -19.32 4.30 12.73
C VAL A 50 -19.99 3.78 11.44
N ARG A 51 -19.19 3.27 10.48
CA ARG A 51 -19.69 2.75 9.20
C ARG A 51 -19.48 1.24 9.07
N PHE A 52 -19.45 0.52 10.19
CA PHE A 52 -19.14 -0.91 10.20
C PHE A 52 -20.10 -1.73 9.33
N ASP A 53 -21.40 -1.57 9.51
CA ASP A 53 -22.41 -2.39 8.80
C ASP A 53 -22.34 -2.22 7.28
N GLU A 54 -22.14 -1.00 6.82
CA GLU A 54 -21.99 -0.69 5.38
C GLU A 54 -20.74 -1.36 4.80
N ARG A 55 -19.61 -1.22 5.49
CA ARG A 55 -18.34 -1.83 5.07
C ARG A 55 -18.36 -3.34 5.14
N GLU A 56 -18.97 -3.90 6.17
CA GLU A 56 -19.12 -5.35 6.34
C GLU A 56 -20.02 -5.94 5.24
N ALA A 57 -21.09 -5.24 4.84
CA ALA A 57 -21.95 -5.66 3.73
C ALA A 57 -21.16 -5.68 2.41
N LEU A 58 -20.30 -4.68 2.16
CA LEU A 58 -19.43 -4.64 0.99
C LEU A 58 -18.40 -5.78 1.02
N TYR A 59 -17.74 -5.99 2.17
CA TYR A 59 -16.80 -7.09 2.38
C TYR A 59 -17.42 -8.44 2.02
N ARG A 60 -18.61 -8.73 2.59
CA ARG A 60 -19.34 -9.98 2.32
C ARG A 60 -19.73 -10.12 0.87
N ARG A 61 -20.16 -9.05 0.22
CA ARG A 61 -20.51 -9.05 -1.21
C ARG A 61 -19.31 -9.42 -2.09
N ILE A 62 -18.13 -8.86 -1.80
CA ILE A 62 -16.91 -9.19 -2.54
C ILE A 62 -16.53 -10.65 -2.29
N MET A 63 -16.49 -11.09 -1.03
CA MET A 63 -16.10 -12.45 -0.67
C MET A 63 -17.08 -13.52 -1.14
N ALA A 64 -18.34 -13.16 -1.40
CA ALA A 64 -19.34 -14.09 -1.94
C ALA A 64 -19.05 -14.55 -3.37
N LYS A 65 -18.20 -13.84 -4.13
CA LYS A 65 -17.76 -14.24 -5.48
C LYS A 65 -16.90 -15.51 -5.45
N TYR A 66 -16.20 -15.76 -4.34
CA TYR A 66 -15.18 -16.77 -4.18
C TYR A 66 -15.71 -17.99 -3.43
N ASP A 67 -15.28 -19.19 -3.81
CA ASP A 67 -15.60 -20.41 -3.08
C ASP A 67 -14.81 -20.51 -1.75
N ALA A 68 -15.06 -21.55 -0.95
CA ALA A 68 -14.47 -21.68 0.37
C ALA A 68 -12.93 -21.75 0.33
N LYS A 69 -12.37 -22.47 -0.65
CA LYS A 69 -10.90 -22.61 -0.80
C LYS A 69 -10.26 -21.32 -1.31
N GLU A 70 -10.91 -20.64 -2.25
CA GLU A 70 -10.45 -19.37 -2.80
C GLU A 70 -10.45 -18.27 -1.72
N ARG A 71 -11.45 -18.26 -0.82
CA ARG A 71 -11.49 -17.32 0.30
C ARG A 71 -10.32 -17.45 1.24
N GLU A 72 -9.77 -18.65 1.44
CA GLU A 72 -8.59 -18.87 2.28
C GLU A 72 -7.32 -18.20 1.73
N VAL A 73 -7.29 -17.86 0.45
CA VAL A 73 -6.16 -17.16 -0.16
C VAL A 73 -6.04 -15.71 0.32
N PHE A 74 -7.17 -15.02 0.58
CA PHE A 74 -7.17 -13.60 0.97
C PHE A 74 -6.45 -13.31 2.28
N PRO A 75 -6.70 -14.03 3.39
CA PRO A 75 -5.91 -13.83 4.61
C PRO A 75 -4.42 -14.19 4.44
N LEU A 76 -4.07 -15.13 3.56
CA LEU A 76 -2.68 -15.44 3.27
C LEU A 76 -2.00 -14.30 2.48
N LEU A 77 -2.71 -13.66 1.54
CA LEU A 77 -2.23 -12.45 0.86
C LEU A 77 -1.99 -11.32 1.86
N ALA A 78 -2.93 -11.11 2.80
CA ALA A 78 -2.76 -10.11 3.85
C ALA A 78 -1.55 -10.42 4.75
N ALA A 79 -1.32 -11.70 5.11
CA ALA A 79 -0.17 -12.12 5.87
C ALA A 79 1.16 -11.89 5.12
N ASP A 80 1.19 -12.14 3.81
CA ASP A 80 2.39 -11.85 2.99
C ASP A 80 2.73 -10.35 3.01
N VAL A 81 1.72 -9.46 2.91
CA VAL A 81 1.91 -7.99 3.03
C VAL A 81 2.45 -7.62 4.40
N VAL A 82 1.81 -8.10 5.46
CA VAL A 82 2.22 -7.77 6.85
C VAL A 82 3.64 -8.26 7.12
N SER A 83 3.96 -9.50 6.75
CA SER A 83 5.30 -10.07 6.96
C SER A 83 6.38 -9.30 6.22
N ALA A 84 6.12 -8.85 4.99
CA ALA A 84 7.06 -8.04 4.23
C ALA A 84 7.28 -6.66 4.86
N LEU A 85 6.20 -6.01 5.33
CA LEU A 85 6.28 -4.71 5.98
C LEU A 85 6.91 -4.78 7.39
N GLU A 86 6.78 -5.91 8.10
CA GLU A 86 7.49 -6.14 9.37
C GLU A 86 8.99 -6.29 9.16
N GLN A 87 9.42 -6.95 8.07
CA GLN A 87 10.83 -7.12 7.74
C GLN A 87 11.46 -5.83 7.20
N ASN A 88 10.73 -5.11 6.34
CA ASN A 88 11.17 -3.85 5.76
C ASN A 88 9.98 -2.88 5.70
N PRO A 89 9.79 -2.02 6.71
CA PRO A 89 8.69 -1.06 6.71
C PRO A 89 8.87 0.07 5.69
N GLU A 90 10.11 0.35 5.25
CA GLU A 90 10.43 1.44 4.32
C GLU A 90 10.33 0.97 2.86
N GLN A 91 9.16 0.49 2.44
CA GLN A 91 8.91 0.06 1.06
C GLN A 91 7.48 0.35 0.59
N ASP A 92 7.32 0.48 -0.71
CA ASP A 92 6.02 0.41 -1.38
C ASP A 92 5.77 -1.03 -1.88
N PHE A 93 5.35 -1.91 -0.95
CA PHE A 93 5.11 -3.32 -1.25
C PHE A 93 4.00 -3.49 -2.29
N LEU A 94 2.86 -2.81 -2.09
CA LEU A 94 1.69 -2.97 -2.96
C LEU A 94 1.91 -2.35 -4.34
N GLY A 95 2.49 -1.15 -4.42
CA GLY A 95 2.82 -0.55 -5.72
C GLY A 95 3.83 -1.38 -6.50
N SER A 96 4.82 -1.94 -5.82
CA SER A 96 5.79 -2.86 -6.45
C SER A 96 5.13 -4.14 -6.95
N ALA A 97 4.23 -4.76 -6.17
CA ALA A 97 3.48 -5.94 -6.57
C ALA A 97 2.54 -5.65 -7.76
N TYR A 98 1.88 -4.48 -7.77
CA TYR A 98 1.04 -4.03 -8.87
C TYR A 98 1.81 -3.93 -10.19
N MET A 99 3.00 -3.32 -10.14
CA MET A 99 3.88 -3.21 -11.31
C MET A 99 4.42 -4.56 -11.77
N GLU A 100 4.71 -5.46 -10.83
CA GLU A 100 5.17 -6.83 -11.14
C GLU A 100 4.09 -7.65 -11.83
N LEU A 101 2.83 -7.52 -11.41
CA LEU A 101 1.68 -8.20 -12.00
C LEU A 101 1.26 -7.59 -13.36
N GLU A 102 1.98 -6.56 -13.84
CA GLU A 102 1.68 -5.84 -15.07
C GLU A 102 0.22 -5.34 -15.14
N LEU A 103 -0.33 -4.92 -13.98
CA LEU A 103 -1.71 -4.44 -13.86
C LEU A 103 -1.89 -3.01 -14.39
N GLY A 104 -0.79 -2.30 -14.65
CA GLY A 104 -0.78 -0.99 -15.28
C GLY A 104 -1.30 -1.06 -16.71
N ASN A 105 -2.01 -0.02 -17.13
CA ASN A 105 -2.45 0.12 -18.51
C ASN A 105 -1.33 0.73 -19.35
N ASP A 106 -0.55 -0.08 -20.04
CA ASP A 106 0.54 0.37 -20.92
C ASP A 106 0.06 1.37 -21.99
N HIS A 107 -1.19 1.25 -22.42
CA HIS A 107 -1.79 2.17 -23.39
C HIS A 107 -2.15 3.54 -22.82
N ALA A 108 -2.36 3.63 -21.49
CA ALA A 108 -2.65 4.88 -20.82
C ALA A 108 -1.39 5.57 -20.24
N GLY A 109 -0.22 4.92 -20.37
CA GLY A 109 1.04 5.47 -19.83
C GLY A 109 1.05 5.64 -18.31
N GLN A 110 0.26 4.84 -17.59
CA GLN A 110 0.20 4.88 -16.13
C GLN A 110 1.37 4.11 -15.54
N PHE A 111 2.41 4.86 -15.18
CA PHE A 111 3.55 4.33 -14.44
C PHE A 111 3.56 4.96 -13.05
N PHE A 112 3.70 4.13 -12.02
CA PHE A 112 3.95 4.65 -10.69
C PHE A 112 5.38 5.19 -10.58
N THR A 113 5.53 6.26 -9.83
CA THR A 113 6.85 6.79 -9.51
C THR A 113 7.65 5.74 -8.74
N PRO A 114 8.88 5.39 -9.18
CA PRO A 114 9.71 4.43 -8.44
C PRO A 114 9.91 4.87 -6.99
N TYR A 115 9.80 3.93 -6.04
CA TYR A 115 9.84 4.27 -4.61
C TYR A 115 11.14 4.97 -4.18
N ASP A 116 12.27 4.66 -4.78
CA ASP A 116 13.54 5.36 -4.50
C ASP A 116 13.49 6.84 -4.89
N VAL A 117 12.75 7.20 -5.94
CA VAL A 117 12.52 8.60 -6.32
C VAL A 117 11.63 9.28 -5.29
N CYS A 118 10.55 8.61 -4.84
CA CYS A 118 9.69 9.10 -3.77
C CYS A 118 10.48 9.34 -2.48
N ARG A 119 11.38 8.43 -2.12
CA ARG A 119 12.27 8.58 -0.95
C ARG A 119 13.18 9.80 -1.10
N LEU A 120 13.79 10.00 -2.27
CA LEU A 120 14.62 11.18 -2.53
C LEU A 120 13.80 12.46 -2.38
N MET A 121 12.60 12.52 -2.94
CA MET A 121 11.69 13.67 -2.81
C MET A 121 11.37 13.95 -1.34
N ALA A 122 11.03 12.93 -0.57
CA ALA A 122 10.72 13.02 0.85
C ALA A 122 11.92 13.52 1.68
N GLU A 123 13.14 13.05 1.40
CA GLU A 123 14.34 13.51 2.10
C GLU A 123 14.67 14.99 1.81
N VAL A 124 14.21 15.53 0.69
CA VAL A 124 14.37 16.96 0.35
C VAL A 124 13.28 17.81 1.01
N SER A 125 12.02 17.36 1.00
CA SER A 125 10.86 18.14 1.48
C SER A 125 10.71 18.15 3.00
N VAL A 126 10.86 17.00 3.64
CA VAL A 126 10.59 16.81 5.07
C VAL A 126 11.43 17.69 6.03
N PRO A 127 12.71 18.01 5.77
CA PRO A 127 13.47 18.87 6.68
C PRO A 127 12.82 20.21 7.00
N GLY A 128 12.15 20.84 6.02
CA GLY A 128 11.44 22.09 6.21
C GLY A 128 10.18 21.97 7.08
N LEU A 129 9.62 20.78 7.18
CA LEU A 129 8.36 20.52 7.89
C LEU A 129 8.57 20.20 9.39
N VAL A 130 9.78 19.85 9.79
CA VAL A 130 10.07 19.49 11.19
C VAL A 130 9.78 20.63 12.15
N GLN A 131 10.07 21.88 11.77
CA GLN A 131 9.77 23.05 12.60
C GLN A 131 8.25 23.25 12.76
N GLN A 132 7.48 23.00 11.72
CA GLN A 132 6.02 23.06 11.78
C GLN A 132 5.48 22.02 12.77
N VAL A 133 5.97 20.78 12.72
CA VAL A 133 5.57 19.74 13.71
C VAL A 133 5.92 20.14 15.14
N ILE A 134 7.06 20.83 15.34
CA ILE A 134 7.44 21.30 16.68
C ILE A 134 6.50 22.40 17.19
N GLN A 135 6.06 23.30 16.30
CA GLN A 135 5.18 24.43 16.65
C GLN A 135 3.71 24.01 16.77
N ASP A 136 3.19 23.28 15.78
CA ASP A 136 1.76 23.00 15.62
C ASP A 136 1.36 21.63 16.18
N GLY A 137 2.34 20.75 16.45
CA GLY A 137 2.11 19.38 16.92
C GLY A 137 1.80 18.38 15.80
N TYR A 138 1.58 18.84 14.57
CA TYR A 138 1.30 17.99 13.41
C TYR A 138 1.79 18.63 12.12
N VAL A 139 1.84 17.83 11.04
CA VAL A 139 2.05 18.28 9.67
C VAL A 139 1.12 17.54 8.75
N THR A 140 0.67 18.21 7.69
CA THR A 140 -0.17 17.63 6.63
C THR A 140 0.63 17.48 5.35
N PHE A 141 0.47 16.32 4.70
CA PHE A 141 0.96 16.09 3.35
C PHE A 141 -0.24 16.00 2.40
N ASN A 142 -0.12 16.67 1.26
CA ASN A 142 -1.09 16.55 0.18
C ASN A 142 -0.34 16.25 -1.12
N ASP A 143 -0.71 15.15 -1.76
CA ASP A 143 -0.21 14.79 -3.09
C ASP A 143 -1.39 14.75 -4.06
N CYS A 144 -1.50 15.78 -4.90
CA CYS A 144 -2.57 15.90 -5.88
C CYS A 144 -2.48 14.89 -7.04
N ALA A 145 -1.41 14.10 -7.10
CA ALA A 145 -1.16 13.06 -8.10
C ALA A 145 -0.71 11.75 -7.46
N CYS A 146 -1.26 11.42 -6.28
CA CYS A 146 -0.75 10.40 -5.37
C CYS A 146 -0.63 8.98 -5.97
N GLY A 147 -1.37 8.67 -7.05
CA GLY A 147 -1.34 7.34 -7.66
C GLY A 147 -1.61 6.24 -6.62
N ALA A 148 -0.64 5.33 -6.42
CA ALA A 148 -0.70 4.29 -5.39
C ALA A 148 -0.25 4.77 -4.00
N GLY A 149 0.08 6.05 -3.82
CA GLY A 149 0.47 6.61 -2.51
C GLY A 149 1.95 6.45 -2.15
N ALA A 150 2.81 6.05 -3.08
CA ALA A 150 4.23 5.81 -2.83
C ALA A 150 4.95 7.04 -2.24
N THR A 151 4.62 8.24 -2.73
CA THR A 151 5.18 9.51 -2.24
C THR A 151 4.75 9.75 -0.78
N LEU A 152 3.46 9.56 -0.48
CA LEU A 152 2.93 9.73 0.88
C LEU A 152 3.56 8.75 1.87
N ILE A 153 3.75 7.48 1.45
CA ILE A 153 4.46 6.47 2.25
C ILE A 153 5.89 6.94 2.55
N ALA A 154 6.62 7.39 1.54
CA ALA A 154 8.00 7.86 1.69
C ALA A 154 8.10 9.09 2.61
N GLU A 155 7.19 10.06 2.48
CA GLU A 155 7.14 11.24 3.34
C GLU A 155 6.82 10.90 4.79
N CYS A 156 5.87 10.00 5.04
CA CYS A 156 5.59 9.50 6.38
C CYS A 156 6.80 8.84 7.03
N HIS A 157 7.56 8.02 6.28
CA HIS A 157 8.77 7.38 6.79
C HIS A 157 9.88 8.39 7.07
N ALA A 158 10.14 9.32 6.16
CA ALA A 158 11.16 10.36 6.33
C ALA A 158 10.84 11.27 7.53
N ALA A 159 9.59 11.70 7.67
CA ALA A 159 9.12 12.49 8.82
C ALA A 159 9.27 11.72 10.13
N GLY A 160 8.81 10.47 10.16
CA GLY A 160 8.91 9.60 11.33
C GLY A 160 10.34 9.35 11.79
N LYS A 161 11.28 9.17 10.86
CA LYS A 161 12.72 9.01 11.14
C LYS A 161 13.29 10.26 11.80
N ARG A 162 13.01 11.45 11.27
CA ARG A 162 13.50 12.71 11.80
C ARG A 162 12.89 13.04 13.17
N LEU A 163 11.59 12.84 13.34
CA LEU A 163 10.93 13.10 14.62
C LEU A 163 11.42 12.16 15.72
N ARG A 164 11.70 10.89 15.42
CA ARG A 164 12.35 9.97 16.38
C ARG A 164 13.72 10.45 16.82
N LEU A 165 14.52 11.00 15.91
CA LEU A 165 15.83 11.59 16.25
C LEU A 165 15.70 12.78 17.22
N LEU A 166 14.54 13.46 17.24
CA LEU A 166 14.21 14.55 18.16
C LEU A 166 13.48 14.06 19.43
N GLY A 167 13.40 12.75 19.66
CA GLY A 167 12.73 12.15 20.82
C GLY A 167 11.19 12.29 20.79
N ARG A 168 10.59 12.53 19.63
CA ARG A 168 9.13 12.67 19.45
C ARG A 168 8.49 11.43 18.87
N ASN A 169 7.27 11.14 19.34
CA ASN A 169 6.46 10.08 18.75
C ASN A 169 5.72 10.62 17.51
N TRP A 170 6.12 10.16 16.33
CA TRP A 170 5.60 10.62 15.04
C TRP A 170 4.15 10.18 14.75
N GLN A 171 3.68 9.10 15.38
CA GLN A 171 2.36 8.51 15.09
C GLN A 171 1.19 9.48 15.30
N ASN A 172 1.40 10.50 16.14
CA ASN A 172 0.37 11.49 16.44
C ASN A 172 0.62 12.84 15.72
N CYS A 173 1.64 12.91 14.87
CA CYS A 173 2.11 14.20 14.31
C CYS A 173 1.94 14.31 12.81
N VAL A 174 1.53 13.24 12.10
CA VAL A 174 1.42 13.23 10.63
C VAL A 174 -0.02 12.94 10.23
N LEU A 175 -0.62 13.86 9.49
CA LEU A 175 -1.90 13.68 8.81
C LEU A 175 -1.64 13.61 7.30
N VAL A 176 -2.12 12.56 6.67
CA VAL A 176 -2.03 12.38 5.22
C VAL A 176 -3.38 12.68 4.61
N THR A 177 -3.40 13.57 3.62
CA THR A 177 -4.59 13.89 2.81
C THR A 177 -4.24 13.67 1.35
N ALA A 178 -5.11 12.99 0.63
CA ALA A 178 -5.01 12.76 -0.81
C ALA A 178 -6.23 13.32 -1.53
#